data_be5d3792705f7ea70e9d04d8bdb35b53
#
_entry.id   be5d3792705f7ea70e9d04d8bdb35b53
#
_cell.length_a   1.000
_cell.length_b   1.000
_cell.length_c   1.000
_cell.angle_alpha   90.00
_cell.angle_beta   90.00
_cell.angle_gamma   90.00
#
_symmetry.space_group_name_H-M   'P 1'
#
loop_
_entity.id
_entity.type
_entity.pdbx_description
1 polymer ?
#
loop_
_entity_poly.entity_id
_entity_poly.type
_entity_poly.pdbx_seq_one_letter_code
_entity_poly.pdbx_strand_id
1 'polypeptide(L)'
;MPFDAVALNPGPEWPVHDQASSPDRVRQDGVTQDHFIVRDGVEFAGTHVIIDLWDAVGLDDLGRMERAFRDVIDTCGATLLHIHLHHFTPNYGISGVAVLAESHISVHTWPERGFAAFDVFMCGDARPELAADVLARHFAPGRFQVRDLRRGAVTPETGG
;
A
#
# COMPACT_ATOMS: atom_id res chain seq x y z
N MET A 1 -31.46 -4.77 -18.60
CA MET A 1 -30.53 -5.80 -19.09
C MET A 1 -29.79 -6.30 -17.86
N PRO A 2 -29.94 -7.54 -17.40
CA PRO A 2 -29.15 -8.06 -16.30
C PRO A 2 -27.71 -8.24 -16.77
N PHE A 3 -26.76 -7.87 -15.93
CA PHE A 3 -25.34 -8.14 -16.15
C PHE A 3 -25.12 -9.65 -15.98
N ASP A 4 -24.78 -10.34 -17.06
CA ASP A 4 -24.32 -11.72 -16.99
C ASP A 4 -23.03 -11.76 -16.16
N ALA A 5 -23.08 -12.48 -15.06
CA ALA A 5 -21.90 -12.77 -14.28
C ALA A 5 -20.95 -13.62 -15.12
N VAL A 6 -19.87 -13.02 -15.60
CA VAL A 6 -18.77 -13.75 -16.24
C VAL A 6 -18.20 -14.67 -15.15
N ALA A 7 -18.36 -15.98 -15.35
CA ALA A 7 -17.73 -16.97 -14.48
C ALA A 7 -16.23 -16.76 -14.52
N LEU A 8 -15.66 -16.34 -13.39
CA LEU A 8 -14.23 -16.24 -13.22
C LEU A 8 -13.63 -17.64 -13.37
N ASN A 9 -12.84 -17.83 -14.42
CA ASN A 9 -12.06 -19.04 -14.61
C ASN A 9 -11.15 -19.19 -13.36
N PRO A 10 -11.20 -20.29 -12.61
CA PRO A 10 -10.25 -20.49 -11.52
C PRO A 10 -8.87 -20.49 -12.14
N GLY A 11 -8.09 -19.43 -11.85
CA GLY A 11 -6.71 -19.33 -12.29
C GLY A 11 -5.87 -20.48 -11.73
N PRO A 12 -4.62 -20.66 -12.20
CA PRO A 12 -3.76 -21.73 -11.71
C PRO A 12 -3.66 -21.64 -10.19
N GLU A 13 -3.78 -22.80 -9.54
CA GLU A 13 -3.57 -22.90 -8.09
C GLU A 13 -2.18 -22.37 -7.76
N TRP A 14 -2.13 -21.26 -7.03
CA TRP A 14 -0.88 -20.72 -6.51
C TRP A 14 -0.36 -21.71 -5.46
N PRO A 15 0.92 -22.11 -5.52
CA PRO A 15 1.49 -22.90 -4.46
C PRO A 15 1.35 -22.12 -3.16
N VAL A 16 0.59 -22.66 -2.22
CA VAL A 16 0.54 -22.15 -0.84
C VAL A 16 1.93 -22.43 -0.29
N HIS A 17 2.81 -21.41 -0.34
CA HIS A 17 4.05 -21.50 0.39
C HIS A 17 3.68 -21.59 1.86
N ASP A 18 4.03 -22.72 2.46
CA ASP A 18 3.96 -22.93 3.91
C ASP A 18 4.68 -21.73 4.55
N GLN A 19 3.90 -20.79 5.08
CA GLN A 19 4.46 -19.64 5.76
C GLN A 19 5.11 -20.21 7.01
N ALA A 20 6.44 -20.29 6.98
CA ALA A 20 7.21 -20.48 8.19
C ALA A 20 6.69 -19.42 9.17
N SER A 21 5.99 -19.89 10.19
CA SER A 21 5.41 -19.08 11.25
C SER A 21 6.48 -18.09 11.74
N SER A 22 6.28 -16.82 11.44
CA SER A 22 7.01 -15.76 12.15
C SER A 22 6.78 -16.03 13.63
N PRO A 23 7.83 -16.04 14.46
CA PRO A 23 7.63 -16.28 15.88
C PRO A 23 6.72 -15.16 16.40
N ASP A 24 5.48 -15.54 16.75
CA ASP A 24 4.55 -14.67 17.44
C ASP A 24 5.31 -14.01 18.60
N ARG A 25 5.42 -12.70 18.58
CA ARG A 25 5.89 -11.96 19.75
C ARG A 25 4.78 -11.99 20.81
N VAL A 26 4.60 -13.16 21.39
CA VAL A 26 3.75 -13.31 22.57
C VAL A 26 4.49 -12.62 23.72
N ARG A 27 3.96 -11.49 24.18
CA ARG A 27 4.38 -10.96 25.48
C ARG A 27 3.99 -11.96 26.58
N GLN A 28 4.76 -12.01 27.65
CA GLN A 28 4.58 -12.94 28.76
C GLN A 28 3.22 -12.84 29.48
N ASP A 29 2.37 -11.88 29.09
CA ASP A 29 1.02 -11.65 29.63
C ASP A 29 -0.10 -12.22 28.76
N GLY A 30 0.22 -12.87 27.62
CA GLY A 30 -0.77 -13.56 26.77
C GLY A 30 -1.70 -12.61 25.99
N VAL A 31 -1.44 -11.31 25.97
CA VAL A 31 -2.18 -10.33 25.16
C VAL A 31 -1.47 -10.18 23.82
N THR A 32 -2.14 -10.57 22.73
CA THR A 32 -1.72 -10.19 21.38
C THR A 32 -1.79 -8.67 21.27
N GLN A 33 -0.66 -8.04 21.04
CA GLN A 33 -0.65 -6.60 20.79
C GLN A 33 -1.27 -6.38 19.42
N ASP A 34 -2.50 -5.84 19.38
CA ASP A 34 -3.05 -5.30 18.16
C ASP A 34 -2.23 -4.03 17.79
N HIS A 35 -2.16 -3.71 16.51
CA HIS A 35 -1.41 -2.55 16.01
C HIS A 35 -2.31 -1.33 15.83
N PHE A 36 -3.41 -1.26 16.60
CA PHE A 36 -4.24 -0.06 16.66
C PHE A 36 -3.43 1.11 17.22
N ILE A 37 -3.66 2.28 16.68
CA ILE A 37 -2.98 3.51 17.05
C ILE A 37 -3.98 4.52 17.60
N VAL A 38 -3.54 5.32 18.57
CA VAL A 38 -4.33 6.44 19.08
C VAL A 38 -3.68 7.74 18.61
N ARG A 39 -4.41 8.53 17.82
CA ARG A 39 -3.98 9.85 17.38
C ARG A 39 -5.14 10.83 17.48
N ASP A 40 -4.89 11.99 18.09
CA ASP A 40 -5.90 13.02 18.35
C ASP A 40 -7.13 12.50 19.12
N GLY A 41 -6.92 11.56 20.04
CA GLY A 41 -7.98 10.96 20.85
C GLY A 41 -8.87 9.95 20.11
N VAL A 42 -8.55 9.58 18.88
CA VAL A 42 -9.24 8.56 18.10
C VAL A 42 -8.35 7.32 17.98
N GLU A 43 -8.92 6.18 18.33
CA GLU A 43 -8.31 4.87 18.13
C GLU A 43 -8.71 4.31 16.76
N PHE A 44 -7.75 3.81 15.96
CA PHE A 44 -8.00 3.27 14.62
C PHE A 44 -6.91 2.28 14.18
N ALA A 45 -7.25 1.42 13.21
CA ALA A 45 -6.38 0.33 12.78
C ALA A 45 -5.16 0.80 11.96
N GLY A 46 -5.32 1.82 11.14
CA GLY A 46 -4.23 2.33 10.31
C GLY A 46 -4.64 3.50 9.43
N THR A 47 -3.64 4.16 8.85
CA THR A 47 -3.84 5.26 7.91
C THR A 47 -3.68 4.75 6.47
N HIS A 48 -4.67 5.04 5.63
CA HIS A 48 -4.63 4.77 4.20
C HIS A 48 -4.43 6.08 3.44
N VAL A 49 -3.28 6.23 2.80
CA VAL A 49 -2.93 7.39 2.00
C VAL A 49 -3.09 7.03 0.52
N ILE A 50 -3.94 7.77 -0.18
CA ILE A 50 -4.21 7.63 -1.61
C ILE A 50 -3.46 8.77 -2.31
N ILE A 51 -2.61 8.44 -3.29
CA ILE A 51 -1.73 9.40 -3.95
C ILE A 51 -1.89 9.26 -5.46
N ASP A 52 -2.35 10.33 -6.09
CA ASP A 52 -2.45 10.46 -7.54
C ASP A 52 -1.35 11.39 -8.05
N LEU A 53 -0.59 10.95 -9.04
CA LEU A 53 0.45 11.73 -9.71
C LEU A 53 0.04 12.01 -11.15
N TRP A 54 0.21 13.27 -11.63
CA TRP A 54 0.00 13.67 -13.03
C TRP A 54 1.26 14.34 -13.59
N ASP A 55 1.43 14.21 -14.90
CA ASP A 55 2.61 14.69 -15.63
C ASP A 55 3.91 14.10 -15.05
N ALA A 56 3.81 12.88 -14.54
CA ALA A 56 4.91 12.14 -13.93
C ALA A 56 5.76 11.43 -15.00
N VAL A 57 7.04 11.21 -14.71
CA VAL A 57 8.00 10.62 -15.65
C VAL A 57 8.57 9.30 -15.13
N GLY A 58 8.99 8.42 -16.05
CA GLY A 58 9.61 7.13 -15.70
C GLY A 58 8.64 6.12 -15.09
N LEU A 59 7.37 6.20 -15.47
CA LEU A 59 6.29 5.34 -14.96
C LEU A 59 6.30 3.92 -15.55
N ASP A 60 7.16 3.66 -16.53
CA ASP A 60 7.41 2.39 -17.20
C ASP A 60 8.74 1.75 -16.79
N ASP A 61 9.52 2.38 -15.93
CA ASP A 61 10.80 1.89 -15.42
C ASP A 61 10.59 1.03 -14.16
N LEU A 62 10.63 -0.30 -14.32
CA LEU A 62 10.51 -1.26 -13.21
C LEU A 62 11.55 -1.06 -12.12
N GLY A 63 12.80 -0.78 -12.51
CA GLY A 63 13.87 -0.57 -11.54
C GLY A 63 13.67 0.70 -10.71
N ARG A 64 13.17 1.77 -11.34
CA ARG A 64 12.79 3.01 -10.64
C ARG A 64 11.61 2.75 -9.70
N MET A 65 10.60 2.03 -10.15
CA MET A 65 9.43 1.71 -9.34
C MET A 65 9.81 0.90 -8.09
N GLU A 66 10.67 -0.12 -8.27
CA GLU A 66 11.14 -0.92 -7.14
C GLU A 66 11.94 -0.07 -6.14
N ARG A 67 12.85 0.80 -6.62
CA ARG A 67 13.58 1.71 -5.73
C ARG A 67 12.64 2.66 -5.00
N ALA A 68 11.65 3.22 -5.71
CA ALA A 68 10.65 4.10 -5.09
C ALA A 68 9.89 3.40 -3.97
N PHE A 69 9.47 2.15 -4.17
CA PHE A 69 8.81 1.36 -3.13
C PHE A 69 9.71 1.15 -1.91
N ARG A 70 10.97 0.75 -2.13
CA ARG A 70 11.93 0.55 -1.04
C ARG A 70 12.18 1.83 -0.25
N ASP A 71 12.37 2.95 -0.94
CA ASP A 71 12.60 4.26 -0.30
C ASP A 71 11.36 4.74 0.46
N VAL A 72 10.14 4.49 -0.04
CA VAL A 72 8.90 4.75 0.72
C VAL A 72 8.86 3.90 1.98
N ILE A 73 9.12 2.60 1.87
CA ILE A 73 9.08 1.65 2.99
C ILE A 73 10.06 2.07 4.07
N ASP A 74 11.31 2.35 3.70
CA ASP A 74 12.36 2.77 4.62
C ASP A 74 12.03 4.12 5.27
N THR A 75 11.57 5.10 4.48
CA THR A 75 11.23 6.45 5.00
C THR A 75 10.02 6.42 5.92
N CYS A 76 9.03 5.59 5.62
CA CYS A 76 7.83 5.43 6.45
C CYS A 76 8.07 4.56 7.69
N GLY A 77 9.19 3.86 7.79
CA GLY A 77 9.53 2.99 8.92
C GLY A 77 8.79 1.66 8.92
N ALA A 78 8.39 1.16 7.73
CA ALA A 78 7.71 -0.13 7.59
C ALA A 78 8.69 -1.28 7.31
N THR A 79 8.25 -2.51 7.47
CA THR A 79 9.04 -3.72 7.21
C THR A 79 8.58 -4.42 5.94
N LEU A 80 9.46 -4.53 4.96
CA LEU A 80 9.18 -5.21 3.69
C LEU A 80 9.15 -6.73 3.89
N LEU A 81 8.08 -7.38 3.38
CA LEU A 81 7.97 -8.84 3.28
C LEU A 81 8.16 -9.29 1.82
N HIS A 82 7.47 -8.66 0.88
CA HIS A 82 7.52 -9.05 -0.53
C HIS A 82 7.18 -7.86 -1.45
N ILE A 83 7.83 -7.79 -2.63
CA ILE A 83 7.46 -6.88 -3.73
C ILE A 83 7.17 -7.71 -4.97
N HIS A 84 6.06 -7.41 -5.63
CA HIS A 84 5.76 -7.92 -6.94
C HIS A 84 5.35 -6.77 -7.86
N LEU A 85 6.08 -6.61 -8.98
CA LEU A 85 5.80 -5.62 -10.02
C LEU A 85 5.60 -6.34 -11.35
N HIS A 86 4.52 -6.02 -12.04
CA HIS A 86 4.22 -6.52 -13.38
C HIS A 86 4.27 -5.38 -14.39
N HIS A 87 5.02 -5.57 -15.47
CA HIS A 87 5.14 -4.62 -16.57
C HIS A 87 4.31 -5.09 -17.76
N PHE A 88 3.33 -4.29 -18.16
CA PHE A 88 2.42 -4.63 -19.25
C PHE A 88 2.98 -4.23 -20.60
N THR A 89 2.93 -5.17 -21.56
CA THR A 89 3.19 -4.91 -22.98
C THR A 89 1.86 -4.99 -23.74
N PRO A 90 1.59 -4.11 -24.72
CA PRO A 90 2.48 -3.13 -25.33
C PRO A 90 2.50 -1.74 -24.67
N ASN A 91 1.63 -1.46 -23.70
CA ASN A 91 1.43 -0.08 -23.19
C ASN A 91 2.42 0.33 -22.10
N TYR A 92 3.34 -0.58 -21.69
CA TYR A 92 4.43 -0.33 -20.75
C TYR A 92 4.02 0.18 -19.36
N GLY A 93 2.74 0.10 -19.00
CA GLY A 93 2.27 0.42 -17.66
C GLY A 93 2.76 -0.62 -16.64
N ILE A 94 2.87 -0.20 -15.39
CA ILE A 94 3.24 -1.06 -14.26
C ILE A 94 2.05 -1.18 -13.32
N SER A 95 1.76 -2.42 -12.90
CA SER A 95 0.94 -2.68 -11.72
C SER A 95 1.75 -3.46 -10.71
N GLY A 96 1.59 -3.17 -9.44
CA GLY A 96 2.36 -3.86 -8.44
C GLY A 96 1.91 -3.64 -7.01
N VAL A 97 2.47 -4.47 -6.15
CA VAL A 97 2.21 -4.43 -4.71
C VAL A 97 3.48 -4.73 -3.93
N ALA A 98 3.67 -4.02 -2.84
CA ALA A 98 4.56 -4.42 -1.76
C ALA A 98 3.71 -4.87 -0.57
N VAL A 99 3.91 -6.10 -0.12
CA VAL A 99 3.35 -6.63 1.12
C VAL A 99 4.35 -6.31 2.23
N LEU A 100 3.86 -5.68 3.27
CA LEU A 100 4.66 -5.27 4.42
C LEU A 100 4.17 -6.00 5.66
N ALA A 101 4.93 -5.96 6.74
CA ALA A 101 4.44 -6.44 8.03
C ALA A 101 3.25 -5.56 8.45
N GLU A 102 2.03 -6.15 8.32
CA GLU A 102 0.70 -5.58 8.62
C GLU A 102 0.27 -4.37 7.77
N SER A 103 0.95 -4.16 6.62
CA SER A 103 0.74 -3.00 5.77
C SER A 103 0.91 -3.35 4.30
N HIS A 104 0.64 -2.42 3.39
CA HIS A 104 0.92 -2.61 1.97
C HIS A 104 1.09 -1.28 1.22
N ILE A 105 1.74 -1.38 0.05
CA ILE A 105 1.74 -0.34 -0.97
C ILE A 105 1.26 -0.99 -2.26
N SER A 106 0.38 -0.34 -3.02
CA SER A 106 0.05 -0.75 -4.38
C SER A 106 0.21 0.39 -5.37
N VAL A 107 0.38 0.05 -6.66
CA VAL A 107 0.51 1.02 -7.74
C VAL A 107 -0.13 0.53 -9.02
N HIS A 108 -0.69 1.47 -9.77
CA HIS A 108 -1.03 1.35 -11.18
C HIS A 108 -0.50 2.56 -11.93
N THR A 109 0.09 2.35 -13.11
CA THR A 109 0.62 3.45 -13.92
C THR A 109 0.06 3.45 -15.34
N TRP A 110 -0.07 4.64 -15.90
CA TRP A 110 -0.44 4.93 -17.29
C TRP A 110 0.61 5.87 -17.88
N PRO A 111 1.76 5.34 -18.36
CA PRO A 111 2.87 6.16 -18.88
C PRO A 111 2.45 7.10 -20.00
N GLU A 112 1.52 6.64 -20.87
CA GLU A 112 0.98 7.40 -21.98
C GLU A 112 0.15 8.64 -21.57
N ARG A 113 -0.24 8.68 -20.29
CA ARG A 113 -0.98 9.81 -19.69
C ARG A 113 -0.16 10.57 -18.65
N GLY A 114 1.08 10.12 -18.40
CA GLY A 114 1.88 10.64 -17.29
C GLY A 114 1.20 10.46 -15.93
N PHE A 115 0.30 9.44 -15.78
CA PHE A 115 -0.51 9.24 -14.59
C PHE A 115 -0.10 7.99 -13.83
N ALA A 116 -0.08 8.11 -12.50
CA ALA A 116 0.07 6.98 -11.59
C ALA A 116 -0.83 7.13 -10.37
N ALA A 117 -1.41 6.01 -9.94
CA ALA A 117 -2.21 5.88 -8.73
C ALA A 117 -1.51 4.97 -7.73
N PHE A 118 -1.29 5.47 -6.52
CA PHE A 118 -0.68 4.72 -5.42
C PHE A 118 -1.65 4.63 -4.24
N ASP A 119 -1.68 3.47 -3.60
CA ASP A 119 -2.31 3.24 -2.31
C ASP A 119 -1.23 2.85 -1.31
N VAL A 120 -1.20 3.53 -0.16
CA VAL A 120 -0.26 3.28 0.93
C VAL A 120 -1.05 3.10 2.21
N PHE A 121 -1.22 1.87 2.64
CA PHE A 121 -1.89 1.57 3.91
C PHE A 121 -0.86 1.10 4.93
N MET A 122 -0.79 1.78 6.07
CA MET A 122 0.14 1.44 7.14
C MET A 122 -0.51 1.51 8.51
N CYS A 123 -0.07 0.59 9.38
CA CYS A 123 -0.50 0.45 10.78
C CYS A 123 0.64 0.81 11.73
N GLY A 124 0.35 0.84 13.04
CA GLY A 124 1.33 1.04 14.09
C GLY A 124 2.06 2.38 13.99
N ASP A 125 3.37 2.35 14.23
CA ASP A 125 4.22 3.54 14.29
C ASP A 125 4.69 4.04 12.91
N ALA A 126 4.32 3.36 11.82
CA ALA A 126 4.67 3.76 10.47
C ALA A 126 4.05 5.12 10.10
N ARG A 127 4.75 5.86 9.22
CA ARG A 127 4.41 7.23 8.83
C ARG A 127 4.07 7.33 7.34
N PRO A 128 2.91 6.82 6.90
CA PRO A 128 2.52 6.78 5.49
C PRO A 128 2.38 8.18 4.85
N GLU A 129 2.19 9.23 5.66
CA GLU A 129 2.14 10.62 5.18
C GLU A 129 3.42 11.07 4.49
N LEU A 130 4.55 10.40 4.73
CA LEU A 130 5.83 10.72 4.08
C LEU A 130 5.96 10.14 2.67
N ALA A 131 5.07 9.22 2.28
CA ALA A 131 5.17 8.51 1.00
C ALA A 131 5.08 9.45 -0.20
N ALA A 132 4.21 10.46 -0.15
CA ALA A 132 3.98 11.37 -1.26
C ALA A 132 5.24 12.13 -1.67
N ASP A 133 6.01 12.63 -0.70
CA ASP A 133 7.26 13.36 -0.96
C ASP A 133 8.34 12.46 -1.55
N VAL A 134 8.40 11.19 -1.11
CA VAL A 134 9.32 10.19 -1.67
C VAL A 134 8.98 9.92 -3.12
N LEU A 135 7.70 9.62 -3.41
CA LEU A 135 7.23 9.34 -4.77
C LEU A 135 7.42 10.55 -5.70
N ALA A 136 7.18 11.77 -5.20
CA ALA A 136 7.41 12.98 -5.98
C ALA A 136 8.88 13.15 -6.38
N ARG A 137 9.83 12.79 -5.52
CA ARG A 137 11.27 12.80 -5.87
C ARG A 137 11.63 11.77 -6.96
N HIS A 138 10.98 10.60 -6.95
CA HIS A 138 11.24 9.56 -7.95
C HIS A 138 10.63 9.86 -9.31
N PHE A 139 9.42 10.41 -9.34
CA PHE A 139 8.62 10.52 -10.57
C PHE A 139 8.43 11.95 -11.07
N ALA A 140 8.91 12.96 -10.34
CA ALA A 140 8.88 14.38 -10.68
C ALA A 140 7.54 14.83 -11.30
N PRO A 141 6.38 14.60 -10.64
CA PRO A 141 5.08 14.94 -11.20
C PRO A 141 4.91 16.46 -11.35
N GLY A 142 4.23 16.90 -12.40
CA GLY A 142 3.82 18.28 -12.55
C GLY A 142 2.73 18.68 -11.54
N ARG A 143 1.93 17.70 -11.10
CA ARG A 143 0.90 17.86 -10.07
C ARG A 143 0.70 16.54 -9.34
N PHE A 144 0.44 16.59 -8.02
CA PHE A 144 -0.01 15.43 -7.27
C PHE A 144 -1.13 15.79 -6.30
N GLN A 145 -1.93 14.80 -5.94
CA GLN A 145 -2.98 14.89 -4.94
C GLN A 145 -2.79 13.79 -3.90
N VAL A 146 -2.98 14.16 -2.63
CA VAL A 146 -2.91 13.23 -1.50
C VAL A 146 -4.23 13.30 -0.73
N ARG A 147 -4.74 12.12 -0.36
CA ARG A 147 -5.87 11.98 0.55
C ARG A 147 -5.51 10.95 1.60
N ASP A 148 -5.83 11.22 2.84
CA ASP A 148 -5.64 10.29 3.96
C ASP A 148 -6.98 9.89 4.57
N LEU A 149 -7.07 8.63 4.98
CA LEU A 149 -8.25 8.03 5.57
C LEU A 149 -7.82 7.19 6.79
N ARG A 150 -8.41 7.47 7.94
CA ARG A 150 -8.27 6.60 9.13
C ARG A 150 -9.20 5.41 8.95
N ARG A 151 -8.63 4.21 8.94
CA ARG A 151 -9.36 2.95 8.72
C ARG A 151 -9.59 2.24 10.06
N GLY A 152 -10.79 1.68 10.23
CA GLY A 152 -11.13 0.97 11.47
C GLY A 152 -11.20 1.88 12.69
N ALA A 153 -11.64 3.13 12.52
CA ALA A 153 -11.82 4.04 13.66
C ALA A 153 -12.84 3.48 14.65
N VAL A 154 -12.44 3.37 15.91
CA VAL A 154 -13.33 2.98 17.00
C VAL A 154 -14.07 4.24 17.46
N THR A 155 -15.37 4.29 17.19
CA THR A 155 -16.21 5.36 17.75
C THR A 155 -16.39 5.08 19.24
N PRO A 156 -16.09 6.02 20.15
CA PRO A 156 -16.43 5.83 21.56
C PRO A 156 -17.93 5.53 21.65
N GLU A 157 -18.29 4.44 22.32
CA GLU A 157 -19.70 4.21 22.65
C GLU A 157 -20.20 5.43 23.42
N THR A 158 -21.10 6.20 22.81
CA THR A 158 -21.82 7.23 23.52
C THR A 158 -22.72 6.49 24.50
N GLY A 159 -22.24 6.37 25.74
CA GLY A 159 -22.99 5.78 26.84
C GLY A 159 -24.37 6.42 26.92
N GLY A 160 -25.39 5.59 26.73
CA GLY A 160 -26.77 5.94 26.93
C GLY A 160 -27.10 6.13 28.40
#